data_cbd8e470faa25bc439384122af0e22aa
#
_entry.id   cbd8e470faa25bc439384122af0e22aa
#
_cell.length_a   1.000
_cell.length_b   1.000
_cell.length_c   1.000
_cell.angle_alpha   90.00
_cell.angle_beta   90.00
_cell.angle_gamma   90.00
#
_symmetry.space_group_name_H-M   'P 1'
#
loop_
_entity.id
_entity.type
_entity.pdbx_description
1 polymer ?
#
loop_
_entity_poly.entity_id
_entity_poly.type
_entity_poly.pdbx_seq_one_letter_code
_entity_poly.pdbx_strand_id
1 'polypeptide(L)'
;MVTVEFEPTFESWQAAARALLSDGVSPGDVDWRERPGAPPAPAASKFFRVPPRFLELARQAAAANNAARWAALYDVLWRIVTERRELLDDRADPTVRRLHGLAAQGRREAEQAERQEVLRLEAEGGGAAAFVPPDADLASLAAAAKQCRGCPLYRDATQTVFGRGPANARVVLVGEQPGDQEDLRDAPFVGPAGEVLDRALGEAGLDRDALYVTNAVKHFKFVLRGKRRIHQTPRLSEIVACRPWVEAELARLAPQTLVCLGATAARALLGDEFRLMRDRGRVFTTRWAPQTLATLHPSAVLRGEDAAAQERLYGMLVEDLRLAARPAH
;
A
#
# COMPACT_ATOMS: atom_id res chain seq x y z
N MET A 1 16.80 -3.91 10.29
CA MET A 1 17.68 -2.74 10.58
C MET A 1 19.07 -3.29 10.83
N VAL A 2 20.04 -2.93 9.98
CA VAL A 2 21.43 -3.38 10.06
C VAL A 2 22.21 -2.33 10.85
N THR A 3 22.98 -2.73 11.86
CA THR A 3 23.88 -1.82 12.58
C THR A 3 25.22 -1.79 11.86
N VAL A 4 25.71 -0.60 11.53
CA VAL A 4 27.01 -0.40 10.89
C VAL A 4 27.84 0.53 11.76
N GLU A 5 29.02 0.05 12.15
CA GLU A 5 30.01 0.83 12.89
C GLU A 5 31.03 1.41 11.89
N PHE A 6 31.33 2.68 12.04
CA PHE A 6 32.31 3.37 11.20
C PHE A 6 33.16 4.33 12.04
N GLU A 7 34.34 4.64 11.55
CA GLU A 7 35.15 5.71 12.11
C GLU A 7 34.58 7.06 11.67
N PRO A 8 34.67 8.13 12.49
CA PRO A 8 34.06 9.42 12.21
C PRO A 8 34.80 10.20 11.11
N THR A 9 35.13 9.54 10.01
CA THR A 9 35.71 10.13 8.81
C THR A 9 34.78 9.91 7.61
N PHE A 10 34.81 10.85 6.66
CA PHE A 10 34.02 10.73 5.43
C PHE A 10 34.36 9.47 4.65
N GLU A 11 35.63 9.11 4.56
CA GLU A 11 36.09 7.94 3.80
C GLU A 11 35.63 6.63 4.42
N SER A 12 35.72 6.48 5.75
CA SER A 12 35.22 5.31 6.46
C SER A 12 33.72 5.14 6.30
N TRP A 13 32.97 6.23 6.47
CA TRP A 13 31.53 6.25 6.29
C TRP A 13 31.13 5.93 4.83
N GLN A 14 31.84 6.51 3.85
CA GLN A 14 31.59 6.24 2.43
C GLN A 14 31.90 4.79 2.05
N ALA A 15 32.95 4.19 2.63
CA ALA A 15 33.30 2.79 2.41
C ALA A 15 32.22 1.86 2.97
N ALA A 16 31.75 2.11 4.21
CA ALA A 16 30.66 1.37 4.82
C ALA A 16 29.35 1.50 4.02
N ALA A 17 29.04 2.71 3.56
CA ALA A 17 27.88 2.98 2.73
C ALA A 17 27.92 2.23 1.38
N ARG A 18 29.09 2.16 0.73
CA ARG A 18 29.27 1.41 -0.53
C ARG A 18 29.09 -0.09 -0.33
N ALA A 19 29.59 -0.65 0.77
CA ALA A 19 29.42 -2.06 1.10
C ALA A 19 27.93 -2.41 1.24
N LEU A 20 27.18 -1.61 1.98
CA LEU A 20 25.73 -1.79 2.15
C LEU A 20 24.96 -1.68 0.83
N LEU A 21 25.38 -0.82 -0.09
CA LEU A 21 24.80 -0.71 -1.42
C LEU A 21 24.96 -1.97 -2.25
N SER A 22 26.13 -2.63 -2.13
CA SER A 22 26.39 -3.91 -2.81
C SER A 22 25.45 -5.00 -2.32
N ASP A 23 25.01 -4.91 -1.05
CA ASP A 23 24.10 -5.86 -0.40
C ASP A 23 22.62 -5.46 -0.54
N GLY A 24 22.31 -4.36 -1.26
CA GLY A 24 20.93 -3.90 -1.50
C GLY A 24 20.25 -3.29 -0.27
N VAL A 25 21.00 -2.92 0.76
CA VAL A 25 20.45 -2.36 2.01
C VAL A 25 20.11 -0.88 1.86
N SER A 26 18.89 -0.51 2.23
CA SER A 26 18.44 0.90 2.23
C SER A 26 19.05 1.68 3.39
N PRO A 27 19.48 2.95 3.21
CA PRO A 27 19.96 3.80 4.31
C PRO A 27 18.99 3.94 5.48
N GLY A 28 17.69 3.84 5.21
CA GLY A 28 16.65 3.88 6.24
C GLY A 28 16.59 2.63 7.12
N ASP A 29 17.24 1.54 6.69
CA ASP A 29 17.29 0.27 7.41
C ASP A 29 18.62 0.08 8.16
N VAL A 30 19.47 1.10 8.20
CA VAL A 30 20.78 1.09 8.83
C VAL A 30 20.78 1.92 10.11
N ASP A 31 21.23 1.32 11.21
CA ASP A 31 21.54 2.00 12.46
C ASP A 31 23.05 2.35 12.43
N TRP A 32 23.35 3.59 12.10
CA TRP A 32 24.72 4.09 11.97
C TRP A 32 25.30 4.42 13.35
N ARG A 33 26.41 3.78 13.72
CA ARG A 33 27.09 4.00 15.00
C ARG A 33 28.57 4.26 14.78
N GLU A 34 29.10 5.23 15.53
CA GLU A 34 30.55 5.40 15.64
C GLU A 34 31.16 4.19 16.36
N ARG A 35 32.32 3.74 15.90
CA ARG A 35 33.01 2.60 16.50
C ARG A 35 33.37 2.92 17.95
N PRO A 36 33.06 2.06 18.94
CA PRO A 36 33.47 2.25 20.33
C PRO A 36 34.99 2.39 20.45
N GLY A 37 35.45 3.45 21.13
CA GLY A 37 36.90 3.69 21.33
C GLY A 37 37.58 4.53 20.25
N ALA A 38 36.87 5.03 19.24
CA ALA A 38 37.41 6.02 18.31
C ALA A 38 37.76 7.32 19.06
N PRO A 39 38.82 8.07 18.67
CA PRO A 39 39.13 9.35 19.30
C PRO A 39 37.95 10.32 19.13
N PRO A 40 37.68 11.18 20.13
CA PRO A 40 36.52 12.06 20.07
C PRO A 40 36.63 12.97 18.85
N ALA A 41 35.67 12.83 17.94
CA ALA A 41 35.51 13.78 16.85
C ALA A 41 35.19 15.17 17.42
N PRO A 42 35.69 16.26 16.82
CA PRO A 42 35.45 17.60 17.34
C PRO A 42 33.94 17.87 17.46
N ALA A 43 33.50 18.14 18.67
CA ALA A 43 32.20 18.67 19.16
C ALA A 43 30.86 18.31 18.48
N ALA A 44 30.84 17.55 17.40
CA ALA A 44 29.65 17.20 16.61
C ALA A 44 29.11 15.77 16.86
N SER A 45 29.80 14.96 17.65
CA SER A 45 29.53 13.53 17.81
C SER A 45 28.70 13.19 19.04
N LYS A 46 27.43 13.58 19.07
CA LYS A 46 26.46 12.89 19.93
C LYS A 46 25.32 12.34 19.08
N PHE A 47 25.43 11.05 18.76
CA PHE A 47 24.40 10.23 18.11
C PHE A 47 23.91 10.73 16.75
N PHE A 48 24.37 10.06 15.72
CA PHE A 48 24.00 10.24 14.34
C PHE A 48 22.53 9.85 14.11
N ARG A 49 21.58 10.69 14.46
CA ARG A 49 20.20 10.53 14.03
C ARG A 49 20.04 11.22 12.68
N VAL A 50 19.96 10.44 11.63
CA VAL A 50 19.56 10.95 10.31
C VAL A 50 18.18 11.58 10.46
N PRO A 51 18.00 12.86 10.09
CA PRO A 51 16.71 13.50 10.19
C PRO A 51 15.63 12.71 9.43
N PRO A 52 14.43 12.48 10.00
CA PRO A 52 13.36 11.72 9.35
C PRO A 52 13.02 12.22 7.94
N ARG A 53 13.07 13.54 7.75
CA ARG A 53 12.83 14.17 6.44
C ARG A 53 13.89 13.82 5.40
N PHE A 54 15.16 13.69 5.81
CA PHE A 54 16.20 13.21 4.91
C PHE A 54 15.95 11.76 4.50
N LEU A 55 15.59 10.88 5.44
CA LEU A 55 15.29 9.49 5.14
C LEU A 55 14.17 9.35 4.13
N GLU A 56 13.13 10.17 4.25
CA GLU A 56 12.02 10.18 3.29
C GLU A 56 12.48 10.60 1.89
N LEU A 57 13.25 11.67 1.79
CA LEU A 57 13.81 12.13 0.51
C LEU A 57 14.81 11.13 -0.08
N ALA A 58 15.62 10.49 0.76
CA ALA A 58 16.57 9.48 0.36
C ALA A 58 15.86 8.23 -0.19
N ARG A 59 14.79 7.75 0.47
CA ARG A 59 13.97 6.65 -0.04
C ARG A 59 13.37 6.95 -1.40
N GLN A 60 12.83 8.16 -1.59
CA GLN A 60 12.29 8.59 -2.86
C GLN A 60 13.36 8.64 -3.96
N ALA A 61 14.54 9.15 -3.65
CA ALA A 61 15.66 9.20 -4.60
C ALA A 61 16.20 7.81 -4.95
N ALA A 62 16.14 6.86 -4.01
CA ALA A 62 16.66 5.51 -4.17
C ALA A 62 15.67 4.54 -4.84
N ALA A 63 14.45 4.95 -5.08
CA ALA A 63 13.39 4.08 -5.59
C ALA A 63 13.74 3.35 -6.90
N ALA A 64 14.71 3.85 -7.67
CA ALA A 64 15.19 3.23 -8.91
C ALA A 64 16.46 2.36 -8.76
N ASN A 65 16.89 2.04 -7.52
CA ASN A 65 18.05 1.21 -7.20
C ASN A 65 19.33 1.55 -8.00
N ASN A 66 19.68 2.83 -8.06
CA ASN A 66 20.81 3.35 -8.84
C ASN A 66 22.01 3.64 -7.91
N ALA A 67 23.10 2.88 -8.04
CA ALA A 67 24.30 2.99 -7.20
C ALA A 67 24.93 4.40 -7.23
N ALA A 68 24.97 5.06 -8.39
CA ALA A 68 25.48 6.43 -8.50
C ALA A 68 24.62 7.43 -7.73
N ARG A 69 23.31 7.22 -7.70
CA ARG A 69 22.38 8.05 -6.93
C ARG A 69 22.55 7.81 -5.43
N TRP A 70 22.75 6.59 -4.99
CA TRP A 70 23.08 6.28 -3.61
C TRP A 70 24.35 6.98 -3.15
N ALA A 71 25.42 6.91 -3.94
CA ALA A 71 26.67 7.62 -3.63
C ALA A 71 26.44 9.14 -3.49
N ALA A 72 25.64 9.75 -4.39
CA ALA A 72 25.29 11.16 -4.30
C ALA A 72 24.45 11.50 -3.06
N LEU A 73 23.53 10.60 -2.66
CA LEU A 73 22.72 10.77 -1.45
C LEU A 73 23.57 10.69 -0.19
N TYR A 74 24.53 9.77 -0.14
CA TYR A 74 25.44 9.67 1.00
C TYR A 74 26.36 10.89 1.11
N ASP A 75 26.85 11.43 0.02
CA ASP A 75 27.62 12.69 0.00
C ASP A 75 26.80 13.85 0.57
N VAL A 76 25.55 13.98 0.15
CA VAL A 76 24.61 14.99 0.66
C VAL A 76 24.32 14.77 2.15
N LEU A 77 24.08 13.54 2.57
CA LEU A 77 23.84 13.22 3.96
C LEU A 77 25.02 13.58 4.84
N TRP A 78 26.23 13.21 4.42
CA TRP A 78 27.45 13.53 5.16
C TRP A 78 27.59 15.03 5.39
N ARG A 79 27.40 15.85 4.36
CA ARG A 79 27.47 17.31 4.46
C ARG A 79 26.42 17.87 5.41
N ILE A 80 25.17 17.40 5.33
CA ILE A 80 24.11 17.84 6.24
C ILE A 80 24.44 17.51 7.68
N VAL A 81 24.99 16.34 7.93
CA VAL A 81 25.28 15.91 9.31
C VAL A 81 26.51 16.56 9.90
N THR A 82 27.57 16.73 9.10
CA THR A 82 28.85 17.28 9.56
C THR A 82 28.87 18.81 9.60
N GLU A 83 28.23 19.45 8.64
CA GLU A 83 28.34 20.89 8.48
C GLU A 83 27.16 21.67 9.07
N ARG A 84 25.92 21.20 8.90
CA ARG A 84 24.73 21.95 9.38
C ARG A 84 23.48 21.07 9.49
N ARG A 85 23.07 20.71 10.70
CA ARG A 85 21.80 19.99 10.95
C ARG A 85 20.55 20.79 10.59
N GLU A 86 20.62 22.10 10.53
CA GLU A 86 19.50 23.03 10.31
C GLU A 86 19.19 23.27 8.83
N LEU A 87 20.09 22.82 7.92
CA LEU A 87 19.98 23.07 6.48
C LEU A 87 18.78 22.42 5.78
N LEU A 88 18.18 21.36 6.34
CA LEU A 88 17.07 20.66 5.67
C LEU A 88 15.82 21.53 5.45
N ASP A 89 15.70 22.64 6.17
CA ASP A 89 14.60 23.60 6.03
C ASP A 89 14.93 24.76 5.09
N ASP A 90 16.22 24.96 4.78
CA ASP A 90 16.65 25.99 3.82
C ASP A 90 16.65 25.47 2.39
N ARG A 91 15.54 25.70 1.67
CA ARG A 91 15.42 25.37 0.26
C ARG A 91 16.35 26.17 -0.66
N ALA A 92 16.95 27.23 -0.19
CA ALA A 92 17.92 28.03 -0.95
C ALA A 92 19.32 27.40 -0.92
N ASP A 93 19.62 26.54 0.04
CA ASP A 93 20.91 25.87 0.14
C ASP A 93 21.13 24.91 -1.06
N PRO A 94 22.28 24.98 -1.72
CA PRO A 94 22.59 24.14 -2.91
C PRO A 94 22.53 22.64 -2.60
N THR A 95 22.93 22.20 -1.39
CA THR A 95 22.93 20.80 -0.97
C THR A 95 21.50 20.28 -0.81
N VAL A 96 20.64 21.09 -0.18
CA VAL A 96 19.22 20.77 -0.03
C VAL A 96 18.51 20.74 -1.36
N ARG A 97 18.78 21.69 -2.25
CA ARG A 97 18.26 21.65 -3.63
C ARG A 97 18.67 20.40 -4.38
N ARG A 98 19.95 20.00 -4.26
CA ARG A 98 20.45 18.76 -4.87
C ARG A 98 19.70 17.53 -4.35
N LEU A 99 19.47 17.42 -3.04
CA LEU A 99 18.70 16.33 -2.44
C LEU A 99 17.27 16.28 -2.97
N HIS A 100 16.59 17.45 -3.03
CA HIS A 100 15.25 17.52 -3.60
C HIS A 100 15.21 17.16 -5.09
N GLY A 101 16.23 17.56 -5.86
CA GLY A 101 16.41 17.18 -7.26
C GLY A 101 16.55 15.66 -7.45
N LEU A 102 17.41 15.03 -6.65
CA LEU A 102 17.59 13.56 -6.65
C LEU A 102 16.30 12.82 -6.26
N ALA A 103 15.61 13.32 -5.24
CA ALA A 103 14.32 12.74 -4.82
C ALA A 103 13.25 12.86 -5.92
N ALA A 104 13.15 14.02 -6.57
CA ALA A 104 12.21 14.23 -7.66
C ALA A 104 12.52 13.34 -8.89
N GLN A 105 13.79 13.16 -9.20
CA GLN A 105 14.21 12.25 -10.27
C GLN A 105 13.88 10.80 -9.92
N GLY A 106 14.19 10.33 -8.70
CA GLY A 106 13.87 8.99 -8.24
C GLY A 106 12.37 8.68 -8.31
N ARG A 107 11.53 9.63 -7.90
CA ARG A 107 10.07 9.48 -8.03
C ARG A 107 9.64 9.30 -9.48
N ARG A 108 10.11 10.17 -10.42
CA ARG A 108 9.76 10.06 -11.84
C ARG A 108 10.14 8.72 -12.44
N GLU A 109 11.34 8.22 -12.12
CA GLU A 109 11.81 6.91 -12.61
C GLU A 109 10.99 5.77 -12.03
N ALA A 110 10.64 5.83 -10.73
CA ALA A 110 9.78 4.84 -10.10
C ALA A 110 8.36 4.84 -10.71
N GLU A 111 7.80 6.02 -10.96
CA GLU A 111 6.50 6.16 -11.64
C GLU A 111 6.54 5.63 -13.08
N GLN A 112 7.64 5.87 -13.79
CA GLN A 112 7.82 5.36 -15.15
C GLN A 112 7.95 3.84 -15.16
N ALA A 113 8.75 3.26 -14.27
CA ALA A 113 8.90 1.82 -14.13
C ALA A 113 7.56 1.15 -13.77
N GLU A 114 6.80 1.77 -12.86
CA GLU A 114 5.47 1.30 -12.47
C GLU A 114 4.50 1.30 -13.66
N ARG A 115 4.50 2.38 -14.46
CA ARG A 115 3.67 2.44 -15.68
C ARG A 115 4.06 1.38 -16.70
N GLN A 116 5.35 1.14 -16.91
CA GLN A 116 5.82 0.11 -17.83
C GLN A 116 5.38 -1.29 -17.36
N GLU A 117 5.48 -1.58 -16.07
CA GLU A 117 5.03 -2.85 -15.52
C GLU A 117 3.52 -3.04 -15.66
N VAL A 118 2.72 -2.00 -15.42
CA VAL A 118 1.26 -2.05 -15.65
C VAL A 118 0.95 -2.38 -17.11
N LEU A 119 1.56 -1.67 -18.06
CA LEU A 119 1.35 -1.92 -19.49
C LEU A 119 1.76 -3.34 -19.88
N ARG A 120 2.87 -3.85 -19.34
CA ARG A 120 3.31 -5.23 -19.57
C ARG A 120 2.28 -6.23 -19.05
N LEU A 121 1.80 -6.07 -17.84
CA LEU A 121 0.80 -6.96 -17.23
C LEU A 121 -0.52 -6.96 -18.01
N GLU A 122 -0.95 -5.81 -18.52
CA GLU A 122 -2.17 -5.69 -19.31
C GLU A 122 -2.02 -6.29 -20.71
N ALA A 123 -0.85 -6.15 -21.36
CA ALA A 123 -0.60 -6.66 -22.70
C ALA A 123 -0.38 -8.19 -22.73
N GLU A 124 0.32 -8.72 -21.74
CA GLU A 124 0.74 -10.13 -21.72
C GLU A 124 -0.22 -11.05 -20.96
N GLY A 125 -1.28 -10.50 -20.32
CA GLY A 125 -2.15 -11.26 -19.43
C GLY A 125 -1.41 -11.83 -18.23
N GLY A 126 -0.41 -11.09 -17.73
CA GLY A 126 0.47 -11.49 -16.64
C GLY A 126 -0.20 -11.49 -15.27
N GLY A 127 0.62 -11.61 -14.22
CA GLY A 127 0.13 -11.57 -12.85
C GLY A 127 -0.66 -12.80 -12.45
N ALA A 128 -1.82 -12.59 -11.83
CA ALA A 128 -2.68 -13.66 -11.34
C ALA A 128 -3.43 -14.41 -12.47
N ALA A 129 -3.51 -13.88 -13.67
CA ALA A 129 -4.26 -14.50 -14.76
C ALA A 129 -3.82 -15.94 -15.04
N ALA A 130 -2.52 -16.23 -14.93
CA ALA A 130 -1.97 -17.58 -15.11
C ALA A 130 -2.39 -18.59 -14.02
N PHE A 131 -2.93 -18.11 -12.91
CA PHE A 131 -3.32 -18.92 -11.75
C PHE A 131 -4.85 -19.07 -11.62
N VAL A 132 -5.63 -18.24 -12.32
CA VAL A 132 -7.09 -18.30 -12.29
C VAL A 132 -7.57 -19.42 -13.21
N PRO A 133 -8.14 -20.50 -12.66
CA PRO A 133 -8.64 -21.59 -13.51
C PRO A 133 -9.89 -21.12 -14.26
N PRO A 134 -9.99 -21.45 -15.57
CA PRO A 134 -11.16 -21.11 -16.36
C PRO A 134 -12.40 -21.86 -15.81
N ASP A 135 -13.54 -21.20 -15.88
CA ASP A 135 -14.85 -21.78 -15.53
C ASP A 135 -14.98 -22.39 -14.11
N ALA A 136 -14.06 -22.10 -13.21
CA ALA A 136 -14.07 -22.61 -11.84
C ALA A 136 -15.17 -21.94 -10.99
N ASP A 137 -15.74 -22.67 -10.05
CA ASP A 137 -16.61 -22.13 -9.00
C ASP A 137 -15.80 -21.36 -7.95
N LEU A 138 -16.48 -20.67 -7.02
CA LEU A 138 -15.82 -19.88 -5.98
C LEU A 138 -14.91 -20.72 -5.07
N ALA A 139 -15.26 -21.97 -4.78
CA ALA A 139 -14.45 -22.85 -3.94
C ALA A 139 -13.15 -23.25 -4.66
N SER A 140 -13.23 -23.59 -5.92
CA SER A 140 -12.08 -23.90 -6.78
C SER A 140 -11.19 -22.68 -7.01
N LEU A 141 -11.78 -21.49 -7.21
CA LEU A 141 -11.04 -20.22 -7.27
C LEU A 141 -10.27 -19.96 -5.98
N ALA A 142 -10.92 -20.13 -4.81
CA ALA A 142 -10.29 -19.94 -3.51
C ALA A 142 -9.12 -20.91 -3.28
N ALA A 143 -9.29 -22.17 -3.67
CA ALA A 143 -8.23 -23.18 -3.58
C ALA A 143 -7.05 -22.85 -4.49
N ALA A 144 -7.30 -22.44 -5.73
CA ALA A 144 -6.25 -22.04 -6.68
C ALA A 144 -5.52 -20.75 -6.21
N ALA A 145 -6.24 -19.79 -5.63
CA ALA A 145 -5.66 -18.54 -5.15
C ALA A 145 -4.58 -18.76 -4.08
N LYS A 146 -4.66 -19.82 -3.27
CA LYS A 146 -3.64 -20.18 -2.28
C LYS A 146 -2.27 -20.48 -2.90
N GLN A 147 -2.21 -20.81 -4.18
CA GLN A 147 -0.98 -21.08 -4.92
C GLN A 147 -0.53 -19.88 -5.78
N CYS A 148 -1.23 -18.74 -5.68
CA CYS A 148 -0.95 -17.58 -6.52
C CYS A 148 0.42 -16.96 -6.19
N ARG A 149 1.22 -16.75 -7.24
CA ARG A 149 2.51 -16.05 -7.20
C ARG A 149 2.57 -14.94 -8.25
N GLY A 150 1.42 -14.40 -8.63
CA GLY A 150 1.29 -13.43 -9.71
C GLY A 150 1.85 -12.04 -9.41
N CYS A 151 2.13 -11.72 -8.15
CA CYS A 151 2.78 -10.47 -7.73
C CYS A 151 3.68 -10.73 -6.52
N PRO A 152 4.63 -9.83 -6.17
CA PRO A 152 5.60 -10.09 -5.09
C PRO A 152 5.00 -10.22 -3.69
N LEU A 153 3.77 -9.76 -3.45
CA LEU A 153 3.16 -9.70 -2.12
C LEU A 153 2.99 -11.07 -1.43
N TYR A 154 2.90 -12.16 -2.21
CA TYR A 154 2.81 -13.52 -1.65
C TYR A 154 4.01 -13.92 -0.80
N ARG A 155 5.17 -13.24 -0.98
CA ARG A 155 6.43 -13.60 -0.29
C ARG A 155 6.41 -13.27 1.19
N ASP A 156 5.77 -12.16 1.53
CA ASP A 156 5.78 -11.58 2.87
C ASP A 156 4.47 -11.82 3.61
N ALA A 157 3.35 -11.96 2.89
CA ALA A 157 2.05 -12.27 3.47
C ALA A 157 2.03 -13.68 4.09
N THR A 158 1.26 -13.86 5.16
CA THR A 158 1.10 -15.16 5.82
C THR A 158 0.35 -16.12 4.90
N GLN A 159 -0.64 -15.60 4.17
CA GLN A 159 -1.48 -16.38 3.27
C GLN A 159 -2.25 -15.50 2.29
N THR A 160 -2.90 -16.15 1.32
CA THR A 160 -3.90 -15.54 0.45
C THR A 160 -5.22 -15.43 1.20
N VAL A 161 -5.80 -14.23 1.27
CA VAL A 161 -7.14 -14.01 1.83
C VAL A 161 -8.14 -13.85 0.70
N PHE A 162 -8.93 -14.87 0.45
CA PHE A 162 -9.97 -14.89 -0.57
C PHE A 162 -11.28 -14.31 -0.06
N GLY A 163 -12.25 -14.06 -0.96
CA GLY A 163 -13.55 -13.54 -0.58
C GLY A 163 -14.38 -14.55 0.20
N ARG A 164 -15.35 -14.07 1.00
CA ARG A 164 -16.28 -14.87 1.79
C ARG A 164 -17.71 -14.36 1.67
N GLY A 165 -18.64 -15.29 1.66
CA GLY A 165 -20.08 -15.05 1.59
C GLY A 165 -20.80 -16.09 0.74
N PRO A 166 -22.13 -16.00 0.62
CA PRO A 166 -22.91 -16.89 -0.20
C PRO A 166 -22.56 -16.79 -1.68
N ALA A 167 -22.53 -17.93 -2.39
CA ALA A 167 -22.24 -17.97 -3.82
C ALA A 167 -23.33 -17.30 -4.69
N ASN A 168 -24.52 -17.07 -4.13
CA ASN A 168 -25.63 -16.36 -4.74
C ASN A 168 -25.86 -14.96 -4.15
N ALA A 169 -24.83 -14.38 -3.52
CA ALA A 169 -24.91 -13.05 -2.95
C ALA A 169 -25.26 -12.01 -4.02
N ARG A 170 -26.32 -11.25 -3.77
CA ARG A 170 -26.76 -10.18 -4.69
C ARG A 170 -25.95 -8.89 -4.52
N VAL A 171 -25.33 -8.71 -3.38
CA VAL A 171 -24.50 -7.55 -3.06
C VAL A 171 -23.09 -8.03 -2.76
N VAL A 172 -22.11 -7.44 -3.45
CA VAL A 172 -20.69 -7.73 -3.26
C VAL A 172 -19.98 -6.48 -2.80
N LEU A 173 -19.18 -6.61 -1.73
CA LEU A 173 -18.32 -5.56 -1.22
C LEU A 173 -16.86 -5.88 -1.58
N VAL A 174 -16.15 -4.91 -2.16
CA VAL A 174 -14.74 -5.06 -2.54
C VAL A 174 -13.91 -4.00 -1.83
N GLY A 175 -13.02 -4.45 -0.93
CA GLY A 175 -12.02 -3.60 -0.27
C GLY A 175 -10.70 -3.48 -1.02
N GLU A 176 -9.70 -2.91 -0.37
CA GLU A 176 -8.36 -2.70 -0.95
C GLU A 176 -7.55 -3.99 -0.93
N GLN A 177 -7.15 -4.44 0.26
CA GLN A 177 -6.34 -5.62 0.53
C GLN A 177 -6.62 -6.11 1.97
N PRO A 178 -6.21 -7.34 2.33
CA PRO A 178 -6.27 -7.79 3.71
C PRO A 178 -5.46 -6.89 4.65
N GLY A 179 -5.90 -6.75 5.89
CA GLY A 179 -5.13 -6.19 6.98
C GLY A 179 -4.36 -7.28 7.74
N ASP A 180 -3.72 -6.91 8.85
CA ASP A 180 -2.95 -7.82 9.70
C ASP A 180 -3.79 -8.98 10.26
N GLN A 181 -4.98 -8.67 10.75
CA GLN A 181 -5.88 -9.69 11.34
C GLN A 181 -6.48 -10.59 10.27
N GLU A 182 -6.80 -10.04 9.10
CA GLU A 182 -7.30 -10.78 7.96
C GLU A 182 -6.26 -11.77 7.43
N ASP A 183 -5.00 -11.33 7.32
CA ASP A 183 -3.86 -12.16 6.88
C ASP A 183 -3.58 -13.32 7.85
N LEU A 184 -3.81 -13.12 9.15
CA LEU A 184 -3.66 -14.16 10.16
C LEU A 184 -4.82 -15.15 10.19
N ARG A 185 -6.07 -14.68 9.96
CA ARG A 185 -7.30 -15.47 10.14
C ARG A 185 -7.89 -16.03 8.86
N ASP A 186 -7.28 -15.78 7.70
CA ASP A 186 -7.80 -16.20 6.38
C ASP A 186 -9.25 -15.74 6.14
N ALA A 187 -9.59 -14.51 6.50
CA ALA A 187 -10.93 -13.99 6.31
C ALA A 187 -10.93 -12.47 6.07
N PRO A 188 -11.70 -11.96 5.08
CA PRO A 188 -11.80 -10.54 4.82
C PRO A 188 -12.61 -9.83 5.89
N PHE A 189 -12.17 -8.62 6.27
CA PHE A 189 -12.87 -7.72 7.19
C PHE A 189 -13.18 -8.35 8.57
N VAL A 190 -12.20 -8.97 9.20
CA VAL A 190 -12.28 -9.53 10.56
C VAL A 190 -11.49 -8.73 11.60
N GLY A 191 -10.86 -7.66 11.20
CA GLY A 191 -10.16 -6.72 12.07
C GLY A 191 -11.00 -5.48 12.40
N PRO A 192 -10.39 -4.44 13.00
CA PRO A 192 -11.12 -3.24 13.44
C PRO A 192 -11.89 -2.51 12.33
N ALA A 193 -11.38 -2.53 11.08
CA ALA A 193 -12.12 -1.98 9.93
C ALA A 193 -13.36 -2.81 9.61
N GLY A 194 -13.32 -4.12 9.84
CA GLY A 194 -14.47 -5.02 9.72
C GLY A 194 -15.56 -4.71 10.74
N GLU A 195 -15.20 -4.46 12.00
CA GLU A 195 -16.16 -4.07 13.05
C GLU A 195 -16.90 -2.77 12.70
N VAL A 196 -16.19 -1.79 12.14
CA VAL A 196 -16.81 -0.55 11.62
C VAL A 196 -17.76 -0.86 10.47
N LEU A 197 -17.33 -1.74 9.54
CA LEU A 197 -18.17 -2.16 8.41
C LEU A 197 -19.44 -2.85 8.87
N ASP A 198 -19.33 -3.83 9.78
CA ASP A 198 -20.46 -4.62 10.27
C ASP A 198 -21.50 -3.73 10.95
N ARG A 199 -21.06 -2.77 11.77
CA ARG A 199 -21.95 -1.77 12.37
C ARG A 199 -22.64 -0.91 11.30
N ALA A 200 -21.89 -0.42 10.31
CA ALA A 200 -22.44 0.41 9.26
C ALA A 200 -23.42 -0.34 8.34
N LEU A 201 -23.16 -1.63 8.07
CA LEU A 201 -24.07 -2.49 7.32
C LEU A 201 -25.41 -2.67 8.08
N GLY A 202 -25.36 -2.96 9.37
CA GLY A 202 -26.56 -3.09 10.21
C GLY A 202 -27.40 -1.81 10.20
N GLU A 203 -26.78 -0.63 10.35
CA GLU A 203 -27.46 0.66 10.29
C GLU A 203 -27.99 1.02 8.88
N ALA A 204 -27.35 0.48 7.83
CA ALA A 204 -27.82 0.64 6.45
C ALA A 204 -28.94 -0.35 6.07
N GLY A 205 -29.27 -1.32 6.95
CA GLY A 205 -30.27 -2.35 6.67
C GLY A 205 -29.77 -3.49 5.78
N LEU A 206 -28.45 -3.73 5.77
CA LEU A 206 -27.80 -4.80 5.03
C LEU A 206 -27.40 -5.93 5.99
N ASP A 207 -27.81 -7.14 5.69
CA ASP A 207 -27.41 -8.34 6.44
C ASP A 207 -26.03 -8.81 6.00
N ARG A 208 -25.05 -8.78 6.91
CA ARG A 208 -23.66 -9.18 6.66
C ARG A 208 -23.53 -10.59 6.12
N ASP A 209 -24.37 -11.51 6.57
CA ASP A 209 -24.33 -12.92 6.18
C ASP A 209 -24.92 -13.18 4.77
N ALA A 210 -25.71 -12.24 4.27
CA ALA A 210 -26.26 -12.27 2.91
C ALA A 210 -25.33 -11.66 1.86
N LEU A 211 -24.21 -11.03 2.27
CA LEU A 211 -23.27 -10.36 1.39
C LEU A 211 -22.05 -11.23 1.08
N TYR A 212 -21.45 -11.00 -0.08
CA TYR A 212 -20.10 -11.48 -0.38
C TYR A 212 -19.10 -10.35 -0.20
N VAL A 213 -18.03 -10.60 0.54
CA VAL A 213 -17.03 -9.59 0.84
C VAL A 213 -15.65 -10.08 0.43
N THR A 214 -14.93 -9.24 -0.29
CA THR A 214 -13.59 -9.54 -0.81
C THR A 214 -12.72 -8.28 -0.89
N ASN A 215 -11.54 -8.42 -1.44
CA ASN A 215 -10.59 -7.34 -1.69
C ASN A 215 -10.07 -7.36 -3.13
N ALA A 216 -9.66 -6.21 -3.66
CA ALA A 216 -9.01 -6.09 -4.96
C ALA A 216 -7.65 -6.82 -4.99
N VAL A 217 -6.92 -6.80 -3.88
CA VAL A 217 -5.65 -7.51 -3.70
C VAL A 217 -5.82 -8.60 -2.64
N LYS A 218 -5.27 -9.81 -2.90
CA LYS A 218 -5.51 -10.99 -2.05
C LYS A 218 -4.43 -11.23 -0.98
N HIS A 219 -3.34 -10.48 -1.00
CA HIS A 219 -2.24 -10.60 -0.03
C HIS A 219 -2.02 -9.28 0.73
N PHE A 220 -1.65 -9.39 2.00
CA PHE A 220 -1.36 -8.24 2.84
C PHE A 220 -0.01 -7.63 2.50
N LYS A 221 0.00 -6.35 2.12
CA LYS A 221 1.22 -5.56 1.94
C LYS A 221 1.53 -4.78 3.20
N PHE A 222 2.72 -4.98 3.75
CA PHE A 222 3.17 -4.31 4.97
C PHE A 222 4.66 -4.02 4.97
N VAL A 223 5.10 -3.22 5.92
CA VAL A 223 6.51 -3.07 6.32
C VAL A 223 6.63 -3.37 7.80
N LEU A 224 7.75 -3.96 8.19
CA LEU A 224 8.05 -4.20 9.60
C LEU A 224 8.56 -2.92 10.27
N ARG A 225 7.98 -2.58 11.43
CA ARG A 225 8.53 -1.61 12.37
C ARG A 225 8.68 -2.30 13.72
N GLY A 226 9.89 -2.75 14.02
CA GLY A 226 10.12 -3.69 15.11
C GLY A 226 9.36 -4.99 14.86
N LYS A 227 8.52 -5.40 15.80
CA LYS A 227 7.66 -6.61 15.68
C LYS A 227 6.29 -6.35 15.03
N ARG A 228 5.97 -5.09 14.69
CA ARG A 228 4.65 -4.72 14.15
C ARG A 228 4.66 -4.70 12.63
N ARG A 229 3.67 -5.33 12.01
CA ARG A 229 3.40 -5.25 10.57
C ARG A 229 2.53 -4.01 10.30
N ILE A 230 3.11 -3.02 9.64
CA ILE A 230 2.44 -1.75 9.33
C ILE A 230 1.98 -1.76 7.89
N HIS A 231 0.66 -1.67 7.72
CA HIS A 231 -0.01 -1.63 6.42
C HIS A 231 0.63 -0.63 5.45
N GLN A 232 0.79 -1.05 4.21
CA GLN A 232 1.23 -0.24 3.08
C GLN A 232 0.22 -0.37 1.94
N THR A 233 -0.14 0.74 1.30
CA THR A 233 -1.03 0.71 0.14
C THR A 233 -0.37 -0.08 -1.01
N PRO A 234 -1.09 -1.00 -1.67
CA PRO A 234 -0.61 -1.69 -2.85
C PRO A 234 -0.24 -0.71 -3.97
N ARG A 235 0.81 -1.04 -4.74
CA ARG A 235 1.13 -0.31 -5.97
C ARG A 235 0.11 -0.62 -7.05
N LEU A 236 0.05 0.23 -8.08
CA LEU A 236 -0.85 0.01 -9.20
C LEU A 236 -0.55 -1.31 -9.92
N SER A 237 0.71 -1.65 -10.13
CA SER A 237 1.14 -2.93 -10.72
C SER A 237 0.70 -4.14 -9.90
N GLU A 238 0.74 -4.05 -8.57
CA GLU A 238 0.28 -5.12 -7.68
C GLU A 238 -1.25 -5.29 -7.74
N ILE A 239 -1.98 -4.18 -7.85
CA ILE A 239 -3.44 -4.18 -8.03
C ILE A 239 -3.80 -4.80 -9.39
N VAL A 240 -3.17 -4.34 -10.48
CA VAL A 240 -3.40 -4.86 -11.83
C VAL A 240 -3.03 -6.35 -11.91
N ALA A 241 -1.90 -6.75 -11.34
CA ALA A 241 -1.49 -8.15 -11.28
C ALA A 241 -2.48 -9.04 -10.53
N CYS A 242 -3.15 -8.53 -9.48
CA CYS A 242 -4.09 -9.28 -8.65
C CYS A 242 -5.53 -9.23 -9.16
N ARG A 243 -5.88 -8.24 -10.00
CA ARG A 243 -7.22 -7.97 -10.53
C ARG A 243 -7.93 -9.20 -11.12
N PRO A 244 -7.27 -10.14 -11.83
CA PRO A 244 -7.93 -11.34 -12.36
C PRO A 244 -8.70 -12.15 -11.30
N TRP A 245 -8.28 -12.17 -10.05
CA TRP A 245 -9.02 -12.86 -8.99
C TRP A 245 -10.36 -12.22 -8.67
N VAL A 246 -10.39 -10.89 -8.44
CA VAL A 246 -11.65 -10.20 -8.15
C VAL A 246 -12.58 -10.20 -9.35
N GLU A 247 -12.04 -10.15 -10.57
CA GLU A 247 -12.83 -10.29 -11.79
C GLU A 247 -13.48 -11.67 -11.92
N ALA A 248 -12.73 -12.74 -11.59
CA ALA A 248 -13.26 -14.09 -11.58
C ALA A 248 -14.36 -14.28 -10.51
N GLU A 249 -14.16 -13.73 -9.30
CA GLU A 249 -15.19 -13.71 -8.25
C GLU A 249 -16.47 -13.01 -8.73
N LEU A 250 -16.34 -11.81 -9.30
CA LEU A 250 -17.48 -11.02 -9.80
C LEU A 250 -18.20 -11.72 -10.96
N ALA A 251 -17.45 -12.38 -11.86
CA ALA A 251 -18.03 -13.14 -12.96
C ALA A 251 -18.86 -14.33 -12.46
N ARG A 252 -18.46 -14.99 -11.35
CA ARG A 252 -19.20 -16.10 -10.75
C ARG A 252 -20.41 -15.66 -9.95
N LEU A 253 -20.28 -14.55 -9.22
CA LEU A 253 -21.34 -14.02 -8.37
C LEU A 253 -22.43 -13.31 -9.21
N ALA A 254 -22.06 -12.67 -10.33
CA ALA A 254 -22.93 -11.84 -11.14
C ALA A 254 -23.84 -10.93 -10.28
N PRO A 255 -23.25 -10.08 -9.42
CA PRO A 255 -24.02 -9.37 -8.41
C PRO A 255 -24.98 -8.35 -9.03
N GLN A 256 -26.07 -8.06 -8.32
CA GLN A 256 -26.94 -6.94 -8.67
C GLN A 256 -26.36 -5.60 -8.21
N THR A 257 -25.68 -5.62 -7.06
CA THR A 257 -25.04 -4.45 -6.49
C THR A 257 -23.57 -4.74 -6.16
N LEU A 258 -22.68 -3.86 -6.62
CA LEU A 258 -21.26 -3.85 -6.30
C LEU A 258 -20.91 -2.59 -5.52
N VAL A 259 -20.27 -2.74 -4.37
CA VAL A 259 -19.79 -1.61 -3.55
C VAL A 259 -18.28 -1.67 -3.46
N CYS A 260 -17.60 -0.64 -3.96
CA CYS A 260 -16.16 -0.46 -3.81
C CYS A 260 -15.88 0.30 -2.51
N LEU A 261 -15.21 -0.33 -1.55
CA LEU A 261 -14.80 0.26 -0.28
C LEU A 261 -13.43 0.92 -0.41
N GLY A 262 -13.41 2.23 -0.58
CA GLY A 262 -12.19 3.04 -0.70
C GLY A 262 -11.71 3.27 -2.13
N ALA A 263 -10.72 4.18 -2.25
CA ALA A 263 -10.22 4.64 -3.55
C ALA A 263 -9.51 3.55 -4.35
N THR A 264 -8.80 2.63 -3.68
CA THR A 264 -8.04 1.57 -4.33
C THR A 264 -8.96 0.57 -5.02
N ALA A 265 -10.00 0.09 -4.31
CA ALA A 265 -11.01 -0.81 -4.89
C ALA A 265 -11.78 -0.13 -6.02
N ALA A 266 -12.16 1.14 -5.83
CA ALA A 266 -12.85 1.91 -6.86
C ALA A 266 -12.01 2.06 -8.14
N ARG A 267 -10.74 2.41 -8.03
CA ARG A 267 -9.86 2.51 -9.22
C ARG A 267 -9.63 1.17 -9.90
N ALA A 268 -9.49 0.10 -9.12
CA ALA A 268 -9.29 -1.24 -9.67
C ALA A 268 -10.44 -1.70 -10.58
N LEU A 269 -11.68 -1.28 -10.29
CA LEU A 269 -12.89 -1.75 -10.95
C LEU A 269 -13.60 -0.69 -11.81
N LEU A 270 -13.46 0.61 -11.47
CA LEU A 270 -14.12 1.73 -12.15
C LEU A 270 -13.14 2.57 -12.99
N GLY A 271 -11.83 2.31 -12.88
CA GLY A 271 -10.80 2.98 -13.66
C GLY A 271 -10.13 4.16 -12.93
N ASP A 272 -9.00 4.60 -13.53
CA ASP A 272 -8.09 5.56 -12.91
C ASP A 272 -8.66 6.98 -12.79
N GLU A 273 -9.68 7.32 -13.59
CA GLU A 273 -10.33 8.64 -13.54
C GLU A 273 -11.29 8.79 -12.36
N PHE A 274 -11.59 7.70 -11.64
CA PHE A 274 -12.46 7.75 -10.48
C PHE A 274 -11.82 8.53 -9.32
N ARG A 275 -12.57 9.48 -8.75
CA ARG A 275 -12.13 10.30 -7.61
C ARG A 275 -13.12 10.12 -6.46
N LEU A 276 -12.71 9.34 -5.45
CA LEU A 276 -13.60 8.89 -4.37
C LEU A 276 -14.43 10.02 -3.75
N MET A 277 -13.81 11.12 -3.32
CA MET A 277 -14.53 12.21 -2.63
C MET A 277 -15.48 12.99 -3.54
N ARG A 278 -15.27 12.97 -4.86
CA ARG A 278 -16.15 13.57 -5.85
C ARG A 278 -17.30 12.65 -6.25
N ASP A 279 -16.99 11.36 -6.36
CA ASP A 279 -17.84 10.39 -7.06
C ASP A 279 -18.52 9.41 -6.11
N ARG A 280 -18.18 9.42 -4.79
CA ARG A 280 -18.85 8.56 -3.78
C ARG A 280 -20.36 8.86 -3.69
N GLY A 281 -21.11 7.87 -3.25
CA GLY A 281 -22.55 8.01 -3.10
C GLY A 281 -23.33 8.17 -4.40
N ARG A 282 -22.69 7.95 -5.55
CA ARG A 282 -23.33 7.92 -6.86
C ARG A 282 -23.42 6.48 -7.35
N VAL A 283 -24.50 6.16 -8.03
CA VAL A 283 -24.73 4.84 -8.63
C VAL A 283 -24.33 4.90 -10.10
N PHE A 284 -23.55 3.91 -10.53
CA PHE A 284 -23.11 3.70 -11.91
C PHE A 284 -23.58 2.33 -12.40
N THR A 285 -23.84 2.20 -13.68
CA THR A 285 -23.97 0.89 -14.35
C THR A 285 -22.62 0.52 -14.91
N THR A 286 -22.13 -0.67 -14.59
CA THR A 286 -20.82 -1.17 -15.03
C THR A 286 -20.94 -2.58 -15.63
N ARG A 287 -19.87 -3.07 -16.20
CA ARG A 287 -19.80 -4.47 -16.65
C ARG A 287 -19.92 -5.49 -15.51
N TRP A 288 -19.74 -5.05 -14.27
CA TRP A 288 -19.72 -5.91 -13.09
C TRP A 288 -21.07 -6.05 -12.42
N ALA A 289 -21.85 -4.98 -12.41
CA ALA A 289 -23.19 -4.96 -11.81
C ALA A 289 -24.04 -3.82 -12.39
N PRO A 290 -25.37 -4.00 -12.48
CA PRO A 290 -26.29 -2.94 -12.85
C PRO A 290 -26.21 -1.74 -11.89
N GLN A 291 -25.98 -2.00 -10.61
CA GLN A 291 -25.82 -0.99 -9.58
C GLN A 291 -24.41 -1.10 -8.98
N THR A 292 -23.54 -0.17 -9.35
CA THR A 292 -22.18 -0.07 -8.81
C THR A 292 -22.00 1.27 -8.13
N LEU A 293 -21.46 1.26 -6.93
CA LEU A 293 -21.15 2.49 -6.18
C LEU A 293 -19.80 2.36 -5.45
N ALA A 294 -19.26 3.48 -5.04
CA ALA A 294 -18.09 3.51 -4.17
C ALA A 294 -18.34 4.38 -2.95
N THR A 295 -17.75 3.99 -1.84
CA THR A 295 -17.81 4.70 -0.57
C THR A 295 -16.46 4.72 0.13
N LEU A 296 -16.38 5.34 1.29
CA LEU A 296 -15.18 5.35 2.12
C LEU A 296 -14.79 3.93 2.53
N HIS A 297 -13.48 3.66 2.62
CA HIS A 297 -13.03 2.44 3.28
C HIS A 297 -13.28 2.57 4.79
N PRO A 298 -13.79 1.52 5.49
CA PRO A 298 -14.09 1.61 6.91
C PRO A 298 -12.91 2.05 7.78
N SER A 299 -11.68 1.70 7.39
CA SER A 299 -10.47 2.17 8.07
C SER A 299 -10.27 3.70 8.03
N ALA A 300 -10.93 4.42 7.11
CA ALA A 300 -10.86 5.88 7.09
C ALA A 300 -11.57 6.49 8.32
N VAL A 301 -12.64 5.85 8.78
CA VAL A 301 -13.34 6.24 10.02
C VAL A 301 -12.39 6.16 11.21
N LEU A 302 -11.64 5.05 11.34
CA LEU A 302 -10.68 4.84 12.43
C LEU A 302 -9.50 5.83 12.41
N ARG A 303 -9.22 6.45 11.26
CA ARG A 303 -8.16 7.45 11.09
C ARG A 303 -8.65 8.88 11.17
N GLY A 304 -9.92 9.13 11.49
CA GLY A 304 -10.43 10.48 11.75
C GLY A 304 -9.63 11.16 12.87
N GLU A 305 -9.30 12.43 12.67
CA GLU A 305 -8.43 13.20 13.56
C GLU A 305 -9.03 13.35 14.97
N ASP A 306 -10.35 13.42 15.06
CA ASP A 306 -11.11 13.51 16.31
C ASP A 306 -12.44 12.77 16.21
N ALA A 307 -13.17 12.67 17.32
CA ALA A 307 -14.46 12.00 17.38
C ALA A 307 -15.49 12.58 16.40
N ALA A 308 -15.48 13.90 16.20
CA ALA A 308 -16.42 14.55 15.28
C ALA A 308 -16.09 14.21 13.82
N ALA A 309 -14.80 14.12 13.46
CA ALA A 309 -14.36 13.67 12.14
C ALA A 309 -14.71 12.19 11.92
N GLN A 310 -14.52 11.35 12.93
CA GLN A 310 -14.88 9.93 12.87
C GLN A 310 -16.38 9.74 12.65
N GLU A 311 -17.21 10.49 13.38
CA GLU A 311 -18.68 10.44 13.25
C GLU A 311 -19.13 10.90 11.86
N ARG A 312 -18.56 11.99 11.34
CA ARG A 312 -18.86 12.45 9.97
C ARG A 312 -18.51 11.40 8.92
N LEU A 313 -17.30 10.81 9.00
CA LEU A 313 -16.87 9.79 8.06
C LEU A 313 -17.72 8.53 8.16
N TYR A 314 -18.12 8.17 9.37
CA TYR A 314 -19.01 7.05 9.61
C TYR A 314 -20.40 7.30 9.02
N GLY A 315 -20.99 8.47 9.26
CA GLY A 315 -22.28 8.86 8.68
C GLY A 315 -22.27 8.81 7.15
N MET A 316 -21.18 9.29 6.52
CA MET A 316 -20.99 9.20 5.07
C MET A 316 -20.94 7.74 4.58
N LEU A 317 -20.28 6.84 5.31
CA LEU A 317 -20.22 5.42 4.98
C LEU A 317 -21.62 4.78 5.05
N VAL A 318 -22.37 5.03 6.12
CA VAL A 318 -23.73 4.49 6.31
C VAL A 318 -24.69 5.03 5.23
N GLU A 319 -24.61 6.32 4.92
CA GLU A 319 -25.44 6.95 3.87
C GLU A 319 -25.23 6.29 2.51
N ASP A 320 -23.98 6.07 2.11
CA ASP A 320 -23.66 5.41 0.84
C ASP A 320 -24.11 3.94 0.84
N LEU A 321 -23.92 3.21 1.94
CA LEU A 321 -24.35 1.82 2.05
C LEU A 321 -25.87 1.66 1.97
N ARG A 322 -26.66 2.65 2.43
CA ARG A 322 -28.11 2.66 2.25
C ARG A 322 -28.54 2.67 0.77
N LEU A 323 -27.70 3.22 -0.12
CA LEU A 323 -27.97 3.11 -1.56
C LEU A 323 -27.84 1.66 -2.05
N ALA A 324 -26.88 0.91 -1.51
CA ALA A 324 -26.69 -0.50 -1.86
C ALA A 324 -27.84 -1.41 -1.35
N ALA A 325 -28.56 -0.99 -0.32
CA ALA A 325 -29.72 -1.71 0.22
C ALA A 325 -30.98 -1.55 -0.66
N ARG A 326 -31.01 -0.55 -1.57
CA ARG A 326 -32.15 -0.33 -2.47
C ARG A 326 -32.12 -1.34 -3.61
N PRO A 327 -33.28 -1.84 -4.07
CA PRO A 327 -33.33 -2.67 -5.27
C PRO A 327 -32.70 -1.96 -6.48
N ALA A 328 -31.94 -2.69 -7.28
CA ALA A 328 -31.54 -2.20 -8.60
C ALA A 328 -32.81 -2.00 -9.46
N HIS A 329 -32.96 -0.83 -10.01
CA HIS A 329 -34.09 -0.52 -10.92
C HIS A 329 -33.82 -1.02 -12.34
#